data_e367223b4d0df911687c8350cd36dda2
#
_entry.id   e367223b4d0df911687c8350cd36dda2
#
_cell.length_a   1.000
_cell.length_b   1.000
_cell.length_c   1.000
_cell.angle_alpha   90.00
_cell.angle_beta   90.00
_cell.angle_gamma   90.00
#
_symmetry.space_group_name_H-M   'P 1'
#
loop_
_entity.id
_entity.type
_entity.pdbx_description
1 polymer ?
#
loop_
_entity_poly.entity_id
_entity_poly.type
_entity_poly.pdbx_seq_one_letter_code
_entity_poly.pdbx_strand_id
1 'polypeptide(L)'
;MMLKRFIELEDGATMVEMAIALTLLLTLTLGFVDFGYAFYQWNAATKAVQVGARLASISDPVALALANAAPIANPGAPVVAGAYGPFVCTYNNTGTGSCTNGGNFNAAAFSLIFRGDTANTNDNACPAPVDQRPGMCQFFPGLQRQNVVVTYAATGLGYQTRLGGPVPTITVSLQNVNFQFFFLGGLLGFGNFNMPSMLSTVTGEDLKSTSP
;
A
#
# COMPACT_ATOMS: atom_id res chain seq x y z
N MET A 1 -10.16 -3.52 65.17
CA MET A 1 -8.77 -3.39 65.61
C MET A 1 -7.76 -3.81 64.54
N MET A 2 -8.08 -4.69 63.59
CA MET A 2 -7.19 -5.10 62.49
C MET A 2 -6.98 -4.00 61.42
N LEU A 3 -7.98 -3.21 61.08
CA LEU A 3 -7.86 -2.19 60.02
C LEU A 3 -6.89 -1.05 60.34
N LYS A 4 -6.78 -0.68 61.65
CA LYS A 4 -5.81 0.33 62.08
C LYS A 4 -4.35 -0.09 61.95
N ARG A 5 -4.06 -1.40 62.08
CA ARG A 5 -2.72 -1.94 61.94
C ARG A 5 -2.21 -1.99 60.49
N PHE A 6 -3.11 -2.02 59.50
CA PHE A 6 -2.76 -1.93 58.09
C PHE A 6 -2.37 -0.52 57.63
N ILE A 7 -2.83 0.50 58.35
CA ILE A 7 -2.56 1.92 58.00
C ILE A 7 -1.20 2.39 58.59
N GLU A 8 -0.70 1.69 59.60
CA GLU A 8 0.56 2.05 60.26
C GLU A 8 1.81 1.30 59.71
N LEU A 9 1.66 0.41 58.77
CA LEU A 9 2.79 -0.29 58.12
C LEU A 9 3.20 0.45 56.86
N GLU A 10 4.19 1.35 56.95
CA GLU A 10 4.80 2.08 55.81
C GLU A 10 5.31 1.11 54.73
N ASP A 11 5.71 -0.12 55.09
CA ASP A 11 6.12 -1.17 54.14
C ASP A 11 5.01 -1.59 53.14
N GLY A 12 3.73 -1.51 53.57
CA GLY A 12 2.59 -1.78 52.68
C GLY A 12 2.31 -0.66 51.66
N ALA A 13 2.55 0.58 52.04
CA ALA A 13 2.38 1.74 51.18
C ALA A 13 3.44 1.74 50.06
N THR A 14 4.68 1.49 50.38
CA THR A 14 5.77 1.42 49.39
C THR A 14 5.59 0.28 48.37
N MET A 15 5.04 -0.87 48.78
CA MET A 15 4.71 -1.95 47.84
C MET A 15 3.62 -1.56 46.84
N VAL A 16 2.59 -0.86 47.29
CA VAL A 16 1.51 -0.36 46.41
C VAL A 16 2.01 0.71 45.46
N GLU A 17 2.82 1.66 45.94
CA GLU A 17 3.46 2.67 45.07
C GLU A 17 4.34 2.04 44.01
N MET A 18 5.17 1.05 44.39
CA MET A 18 6.02 0.32 43.46
C MET A 18 5.20 -0.46 42.41
N ALA A 19 4.09 -1.08 42.82
CA ALA A 19 3.21 -1.81 41.90
C ALA A 19 2.55 -0.86 40.87
N ILE A 20 2.09 0.31 41.30
CA ILE A 20 1.51 1.31 40.43
C ILE A 20 2.58 1.89 39.49
N ALA A 21 3.74 2.27 40.01
CA ALA A 21 4.83 2.80 39.22
C ALA A 21 5.31 1.80 38.17
N LEU A 22 5.42 0.53 38.51
CA LEU A 22 5.85 -0.52 37.62
C LEU A 22 4.81 -0.81 36.51
N THR A 23 3.53 -0.82 36.83
CA THR A 23 2.47 -1.01 35.86
C THR A 23 2.39 0.17 34.87
N LEU A 24 2.52 1.41 35.36
CA LEU A 24 2.58 2.61 34.51
C LEU A 24 3.81 2.60 33.61
N LEU A 25 4.97 2.24 34.15
CA LEU A 25 6.21 2.13 33.38
C LEU A 25 6.08 1.06 32.28
N LEU A 26 5.54 -0.11 32.62
CA LEU A 26 5.32 -1.20 31.67
C LEU A 26 4.34 -0.79 30.55
N THR A 27 3.19 -0.21 30.90
CA THR A 27 2.21 0.23 29.89
C THR A 27 2.78 1.30 28.98
N LEU A 28 3.57 2.23 29.52
CA LEU A 28 4.23 3.27 28.74
C LEU A 28 5.30 2.70 27.80
N THR A 29 6.14 1.80 28.29
CA THR A 29 7.19 1.16 27.45
C THR A 29 6.60 0.30 26.34
N LEU A 30 5.57 -0.50 26.65
CA LEU A 30 4.87 -1.31 25.65
C LEU A 30 4.14 -0.42 24.61
N GLY A 31 3.58 0.71 25.05
CA GLY A 31 2.99 1.70 24.16
C GLY A 31 4.02 2.28 23.18
N PHE A 32 5.22 2.62 23.63
CA PHE A 32 6.29 3.10 22.75
C PHE A 32 6.70 2.05 21.70
N VAL A 33 6.74 0.77 22.08
CA VAL A 33 7.05 -0.31 21.13
C VAL A 33 5.97 -0.40 20.04
N ASP A 34 4.69 -0.36 20.41
CA ASP A 34 3.58 -0.42 19.46
C ASP A 34 3.55 0.78 18.51
N PHE A 35 3.76 2.00 19.03
CA PHE A 35 3.85 3.18 18.19
C PHE A 35 5.06 3.16 17.26
N GLY A 36 6.21 2.69 17.74
CA GLY A 36 7.40 2.50 16.92
C GLY A 36 7.14 1.53 15.78
N TYR A 37 6.42 0.43 16.05
CA TYR A 37 6.03 -0.54 15.04
C TYR A 37 5.00 0.02 14.05
N ALA A 38 4.01 0.79 14.51
CA ALA A 38 3.06 1.47 13.63
C ALA A 38 3.76 2.47 12.69
N PHE A 39 4.75 3.21 13.21
CA PHE A 39 5.57 4.11 12.39
C PHE A 39 6.42 3.36 11.35
N TYR A 40 6.96 2.20 11.72
CA TYR A 40 7.65 1.30 10.77
C TYR A 40 6.69 0.85 9.66
N GLN A 41 5.47 0.39 10.01
CA GLN A 41 4.46 -0.01 9.03
C GLN A 41 4.09 1.13 8.07
N TRP A 42 3.95 2.36 8.60
CA TRP A 42 3.71 3.55 7.80
C TRP A 42 4.80 3.79 6.76
N ASN A 43 6.05 3.78 7.18
CA ASN A 43 7.19 3.98 6.28
C ASN A 43 7.30 2.86 5.23
N ALA A 44 7.08 1.61 5.64
CA ALA A 44 7.08 0.45 4.76
C ALA A 44 5.99 0.56 3.68
N ALA A 45 4.77 0.93 4.08
CA ALA A 45 3.65 1.14 3.16
C ALA A 45 3.90 2.29 2.20
N THR A 46 4.42 3.43 2.68
CA THR A 46 4.80 4.58 1.84
C THR A 46 5.85 4.17 0.81
N LYS A 47 6.86 3.41 1.22
CA LYS A 47 7.90 2.91 0.32
C LYS A 47 7.33 1.94 -0.72
N ALA A 48 6.43 1.04 -0.31
CA ALA A 48 5.77 0.11 -1.23
C ALA A 48 4.99 0.86 -2.33
N VAL A 49 4.24 1.90 -1.98
CA VAL A 49 3.48 2.71 -2.94
C VAL A 49 4.41 3.45 -3.92
N GLN A 50 5.52 4.01 -3.44
CA GLN A 50 6.52 4.68 -4.30
C GLN A 50 7.15 3.71 -5.30
N VAL A 51 7.53 2.51 -4.84
CA VAL A 51 8.09 1.47 -5.71
C VAL A 51 7.03 0.98 -6.70
N GLY A 52 5.81 0.77 -6.25
CA GLY A 52 4.69 0.39 -7.12
C GLY A 52 4.42 1.40 -8.22
N ALA A 53 4.40 2.68 -7.91
CA ALA A 53 4.23 3.75 -8.88
C ALA A 53 5.35 3.77 -9.92
N ARG A 54 6.61 3.63 -9.47
CA ARG A 54 7.76 3.54 -10.37
C ARG A 54 7.70 2.32 -11.30
N LEU A 55 7.34 1.15 -10.78
CA LEU A 55 7.19 -0.04 -11.61
C LEU A 55 6.03 0.11 -12.60
N ALA A 56 4.93 0.71 -12.17
CA ALA A 56 3.79 0.96 -13.04
C ALA A 56 4.09 1.95 -14.18
N SER A 57 5.03 2.88 -13.98
CA SER A 57 5.40 3.88 -15.01
C SER A 57 6.29 3.32 -16.13
N ILE A 58 6.98 2.21 -15.88
CA ILE A 58 7.92 1.59 -16.81
C ILE A 58 7.47 0.20 -17.29
N SER A 59 6.28 -0.22 -16.93
CA SER A 59 5.73 -1.55 -17.27
C SER A 59 4.52 -1.42 -18.17
N ASP A 60 4.13 -2.53 -18.81
CA ASP A 60 2.86 -2.61 -19.52
C ASP A 60 1.71 -2.21 -18.58
N PRO A 61 0.69 -1.51 -19.09
CA PRO A 61 -0.41 -1.08 -18.26
C PRO A 61 -1.23 -2.27 -17.75
N VAL A 62 -1.67 -2.17 -16.51
CA VAL A 62 -2.62 -3.14 -15.91
C VAL A 62 -3.98 -3.06 -16.62
N ALA A 63 -4.37 -1.88 -17.08
CA ALA A 63 -5.56 -1.69 -17.92
C ALA A 63 -5.17 -1.78 -19.40
N LEU A 64 -5.41 -2.92 -20.05
CA LEU A 64 -5.09 -3.12 -21.47
C LEU A 64 -5.83 -2.15 -22.40
N ALA A 65 -7.02 -1.68 -22.03
CA ALA A 65 -7.78 -0.72 -22.81
C ALA A 65 -7.12 0.67 -22.90
N LEU A 66 -6.13 0.96 -22.04
CA LEU A 66 -5.35 2.20 -22.09
C LEU A 66 -4.63 2.36 -23.44
N ALA A 67 -4.16 1.27 -24.04
CA ALA A 67 -3.49 1.30 -25.34
C ALA A 67 -4.35 1.87 -26.48
N ASN A 68 -5.67 1.73 -26.35
CA ASN A 68 -6.63 2.20 -27.34
C ASN A 68 -7.41 3.44 -26.86
N ALA A 69 -7.03 4.03 -25.71
CA ALA A 69 -7.70 5.22 -25.20
C ALA A 69 -7.32 6.44 -26.06
N ALA A 70 -8.33 7.19 -26.50
CA ALA A 70 -8.14 8.44 -27.24
C ALA A 70 -7.87 9.62 -26.27
N PRO A 71 -7.21 10.70 -26.72
CA PRO A 71 -6.73 10.97 -28.08
C PRO A 71 -5.31 10.40 -28.33
N ILE A 72 -5.10 9.90 -29.55
CA ILE A 72 -3.80 9.37 -30.02
C ILE A 72 -3.37 9.93 -31.39
N ALA A 73 -4.16 10.86 -31.94
CA ALA A 73 -3.98 11.30 -33.32
C ALA A 73 -2.77 12.22 -33.53
N ASN A 74 -2.37 12.98 -32.53
CA ASN A 74 -1.31 13.98 -32.64
C ASN A 74 -0.15 13.68 -31.67
N PRO A 75 0.83 12.88 -32.09
CA PRO A 75 1.95 12.52 -31.22
C PRO A 75 2.69 13.71 -30.63
N GLY A 76 2.93 13.68 -29.31
CA GLY A 76 3.56 14.77 -28.58
C GLY A 76 2.59 15.88 -28.14
N ALA A 77 1.36 15.92 -28.63
CA ALA A 77 0.36 16.86 -28.12
C ALA A 77 -0.10 16.49 -26.71
N PRO A 78 -0.42 17.48 -25.85
CA PRO A 78 -0.89 17.19 -24.50
C PRO A 78 -2.24 16.45 -24.54
N VAL A 79 -2.43 15.54 -23.59
CA VAL A 79 -3.72 14.89 -23.33
C VAL A 79 -4.50 15.78 -22.38
N VAL A 80 -5.65 16.28 -22.82
CA VAL A 80 -6.50 17.16 -22.00
C VAL A 80 -7.05 16.37 -20.81
N ALA A 81 -7.19 17.03 -19.66
CA ALA A 81 -7.79 16.43 -18.48
C ALA A 81 -9.21 15.90 -18.80
N GLY A 82 -9.48 14.66 -18.40
CA GLY A 82 -10.75 14.01 -18.67
C GLY A 82 -10.96 13.51 -20.12
N ALA A 83 -9.91 13.48 -20.95
CA ALA A 83 -10.00 12.99 -22.33
C ALA A 83 -10.45 11.52 -22.41
N TYR A 84 -10.18 10.74 -21.39
CA TYR A 84 -10.76 9.41 -21.15
C TYR A 84 -11.06 9.24 -19.67
N GLY A 85 -12.00 8.35 -19.36
CA GLY A 85 -12.36 8.03 -17.97
C GLY A 85 -11.23 7.28 -17.27
N PRO A 86 -11.10 7.39 -15.94
CA PRO A 86 -10.06 6.70 -15.21
C PRO A 86 -10.28 5.18 -15.25
N PHE A 87 -9.19 4.45 -15.55
CA PHE A 87 -9.17 3.01 -15.38
C PHE A 87 -8.66 2.70 -13.98
N VAL A 88 -9.55 2.26 -13.10
CA VAL A 88 -9.21 1.86 -11.74
C VAL A 88 -9.13 0.35 -11.69
N CYS A 89 -7.92 -0.18 -11.49
CA CYS A 89 -7.62 -1.60 -11.51
C CYS A 89 -7.33 -2.12 -10.11
N THR A 90 -8.01 -3.18 -9.71
CA THR A 90 -7.84 -3.81 -8.39
C THR A 90 -8.23 -5.28 -8.45
N TYR A 91 -7.75 -6.06 -7.47
CA TYR A 91 -8.28 -7.39 -7.20
C TYR A 91 -9.46 -7.30 -6.23
N ASN A 92 -10.48 -8.13 -6.48
CA ASN A 92 -11.55 -8.35 -5.52
C ASN A 92 -11.15 -9.40 -4.46
N ASN A 93 -11.99 -9.58 -3.44
CA ASN A 93 -11.75 -10.55 -2.38
C ASN A 93 -11.77 -12.02 -2.86
N THR A 94 -12.36 -12.29 -4.03
CA THR A 94 -12.38 -13.63 -4.65
C THR A 94 -11.15 -13.91 -5.52
N GLY A 95 -10.26 -12.92 -5.65
CA GLY A 95 -9.02 -13.06 -6.39
C GLY A 95 -9.15 -12.84 -7.89
N THR A 96 -10.22 -12.18 -8.33
CA THR A 96 -10.40 -11.77 -9.72
C THR A 96 -9.94 -10.32 -9.87
N GLY A 97 -9.02 -10.08 -10.80
CA GLY A 97 -8.61 -8.72 -11.18
C GLY A 97 -9.62 -8.10 -12.13
N SER A 98 -9.92 -6.84 -11.92
CA SER A 98 -10.83 -6.06 -12.78
C SER A 98 -10.38 -4.61 -12.88
N CYS A 99 -10.71 -3.99 -14.00
CA CYS A 99 -10.53 -2.55 -14.20
C CYS A 99 -11.89 -1.92 -14.55
N THR A 100 -12.13 -0.70 -14.08
CA THR A 100 -13.32 0.08 -14.47
C THR A 100 -13.25 0.49 -15.95
N ASN A 101 -14.38 0.98 -16.49
CA ASN A 101 -14.49 1.53 -17.85
C ASN A 101 -14.03 0.57 -18.97
N GLY A 102 -14.26 -0.75 -18.79
CA GLY A 102 -13.90 -1.75 -19.80
C GLY A 102 -12.39 -1.98 -19.95
N GLY A 103 -11.60 -1.51 -19.01
CA GLY A 103 -10.17 -1.75 -18.99
C GLY A 103 -9.85 -3.22 -18.65
N ASN A 104 -9.72 -4.10 -19.64
CA ASN A 104 -9.34 -5.49 -19.39
C ASN A 104 -8.10 -5.58 -18.50
N PHE A 105 -8.18 -6.41 -17.45
CA PHE A 105 -7.14 -6.53 -16.43
C PHE A 105 -5.97 -7.39 -16.92
N ASN A 106 -4.76 -6.83 -16.87
CA ASN A 106 -3.52 -7.53 -17.17
C ASN A 106 -2.87 -8.04 -15.88
N ALA A 107 -3.04 -9.33 -15.60
CA ALA A 107 -2.50 -9.95 -14.39
C ALA A 107 -0.97 -9.95 -14.36
N ALA A 108 -0.29 -10.12 -15.51
CA ALA A 108 1.17 -10.11 -15.57
C ALA A 108 1.75 -8.73 -15.21
N ALA A 109 1.16 -7.66 -15.75
CA ALA A 109 1.56 -6.29 -15.41
C ALA A 109 1.31 -5.98 -13.93
N PHE A 110 0.19 -6.44 -13.37
CA PHE A 110 -0.08 -6.27 -11.94
C PHE A 110 0.93 -7.06 -11.08
N SER A 111 1.24 -8.30 -11.45
CA SER A 111 2.22 -9.13 -10.73
C SER A 111 3.61 -8.49 -10.72
N LEU A 112 4.01 -7.85 -11.81
CA LEU A 112 5.27 -7.10 -11.86
C LEU A 112 5.29 -5.94 -10.84
N ILE A 113 4.20 -5.19 -10.72
CA ILE A 113 4.06 -4.10 -9.75
C ILE A 113 4.03 -4.66 -8.31
N PHE A 114 3.25 -5.71 -8.10
CA PHE A 114 3.03 -6.27 -6.77
C PHE A 114 4.21 -7.08 -6.25
N ARG A 115 4.78 -7.99 -7.05
CA ARG A 115 5.88 -8.90 -6.67
C ARG A 115 7.22 -8.61 -7.35
N GLY A 116 7.22 -7.82 -8.41
CA GLY A 116 8.41 -7.61 -9.24
C GLY A 116 8.67 -8.73 -10.27
N ASP A 117 7.73 -9.65 -10.48
CA ASP A 117 7.87 -10.82 -11.33
C ASP A 117 6.62 -11.05 -12.17
N THR A 118 6.81 -11.36 -13.46
CA THR A 118 5.74 -11.69 -14.41
C THR A 118 5.62 -13.18 -14.70
N ALA A 119 6.61 -14.00 -14.32
CA ALA A 119 6.64 -15.42 -14.63
C ALA A 119 5.51 -16.23 -14.00
N ASN A 120 4.94 -15.72 -12.91
CA ASN A 120 3.83 -16.33 -12.21
C ASN A 120 2.85 -15.25 -11.76
N THR A 121 1.59 -15.37 -12.11
CA THR A 121 0.53 -14.42 -11.74
C THR A 121 -0.19 -14.76 -10.41
N ASN A 122 0.37 -15.68 -9.62
CA ASN A 122 -0.17 -16.01 -8.31
C ASN A 122 0.23 -14.98 -7.26
N ASP A 123 -0.54 -13.91 -7.14
CA ASP A 123 -0.30 -12.81 -6.20
C ASP A 123 -0.88 -13.06 -4.80
N ASN A 124 -1.17 -14.31 -4.45
CA ASN A 124 -1.55 -14.70 -3.07
C ASN A 124 -0.36 -14.77 -2.12
N ALA A 125 0.86 -14.85 -2.65
CA ALA A 125 2.09 -14.93 -1.89
C ALA A 125 3.08 -13.86 -2.35
N CYS A 126 3.97 -13.47 -1.45
CA CYS A 126 5.08 -12.57 -1.71
C CYS A 126 6.40 -13.33 -1.51
N PRO A 127 6.88 -14.06 -2.53
CA PRO A 127 8.15 -14.77 -2.45
C PRO A 127 9.32 -13.79 -2.35
N ALA A 128 10.45 -14.26 -1.85
CA ALA A 128 11.68 -13.48 -1.91
C ALA A 128 12.03 -13.20 -3.40
N PRO A 129 12.45 -11.98 -3.75
CA PRO A 129 12.88 -11.67 -5.10
C PRO A 129 14.15 -12.47 -5.43
N VAL A 130 14.09 -13.30 -6.46
CA VAL A 130 15.24 -14.03 -6.96
C VAL A 130 15.61 -13.41 -8.31
N ASP A 131 16.77 -12.76 -8.35
CA ASP A 131 17.35 -12.12 -9.55
C ASP A 131 16.44 -11.06 -10.24
N GLN A 132 15.45 -10.56 -9.53
CA GLN A 132 14.47 -9.62 -10.06
C GLN A 132 14.32 -8.36 -9.17
N ARG A 133 13.68 -7.35 -9.73
CA ARG A 133 13.40 -6.11 -8.99
C ARG A 133 12.35 -6.39 -7.91
N PRO A 134 12.55 -5.92 -6.67
CA PRO A 134 11.54 -6.08 -5.64
C PRO A 134 10.28 -5.27 -5.98
N GLY A 135 9.11 -5.90 -5.86
CA GLY A 135 7.81 -5.25 -5.98
C GLY A 135 7.30 -4.70 -4.65
N MET A 136 6.04 -4.28 -4.63
CA MET A 136 5.43 -3.64 -3.45
C MET A 136 5.41 -4.54 -2.21
N CYS A 137 5.09 -5.81 -2.39
CA CYS A 137 4.90 -6.74 -1.27
C CYS A 137 6.17 -7.04 -0.49
N GLN A 138 7.36 -6.92 -1.10
CA GLN A 138 8.64 -7.10 -0.42
C GLN A 138 8.99 -5.92 0.52
N PHE A 139 8.45 -4.73 0.24
CA PHE A 139 8.66 -3.55 1.09
C PHE A 139 7.67 -3.45 2.24
N PHE A 140 6.47 -3.99 2.06
CA PHE A 140 5.45 -3.98 3.10
C PHE A 140 4.95 -5.41 3.38
N PRO A 141 5.53 -6.10 4.39
CA PRO A 141 5.12 -7.44 4.78
C PRO A 141 3.63 -7.49 5.17
N GLY A 142 2.91 -8.47 4.65
CA GLY A 142 1.47 -8.60 4.90
C GLY A 142 0.59 -7.84 3.91
N LEU A 143 1.17 -7.11 2.94
CA LEU A 143 0.40 -6.51 1.85
C LEU A 143 -0.27 -7.59 1.01
N GLN A 144 -1.57 -7.48 0.84
CA GLN A 144 -2.36 -8.38 0.00
C GLN A 144 -2.68 -7.69 -1.33
N ARG A 145 -2.84 -8.49 -2.39
CA ARG A 145 -3.17 -7.96 -3.74
C ARG A 145 -4.41 -7.08 -3.78
N GLN A 146 -5.44 -7.40 -2.98
CA GLN A 146 -6.67 -6.60 -2.90
C GLN A 146 -6.50 -5.25 -2.21
N ASN A 147 -5.36 -5.04 -1.54
CA ASN A 147 -5.04 -3.75 -0.94
C ASN A 147 -4.47 -2.76 -1.95
N VAL A 148 -4.03 -3.22 -3.12
CA VAL A 148 -3.38 -2.38 -4.13
C VAL A 148 -4.38 -1.95 -5.18
N VAL A 149 -4.43 -0.64 -5.42
CA VAL A 149 -5.23 -0.02 -6.47
C VAL A 149 -4.30 0.72 -7.41
N VAL A 150 -4.41 0.43 -8.69
CA VAL A 150 -3.66 1.12 -9.76
C VAL A 150 -4.65 1.88 -10.62
N THR A 151 -4.49 3.19 -10.70
CA THR A 151 -5.37 4.09 -11.45
C THR A 151 -4.61 4.76 -12.57
N TYR A 152 -5.15 4.69 -13.78
CA TYR A 152 -4.65 5.41 -14.95
C TYR A 152 -5.67 6.49 -15.34
N ALA A 153 -5.26 7.75 -15.40
CA ALA A 153 -6.14 8.85 -15.64
C ALA A 153 -5.55 9.91 -16.59
N ALA A 154 -6.41 10.59 -17.34
CA ALA A 154 -6.06 11.78 -18.08
C ALA A 154 -6.18 13.00 -17.16
N THR A 155 -5.08 13.46 -16.56
CA THR A 155 -5.07 14.63 -15.65
C THR A 155 -4.60 15.93 -16.31
N GLY A 156 -4.17 15.86 -17.58
CA GLY A 156 -3.58 16.99 -18.28
C GLY A 156 -2.03 16.99 -18.25
N LEU A 157 -1.42 16.07 -17.51
CA LEU A 157 0.05 15.95 -17.43
C LEU A 157 0.65 15.00 -18.47
N GLY A 158 -0.20 14.21 -19.15
CA GLY A 158 0.23 13.26 -20.16
C GLY A 158 0.27 13.84 -21.57
N TYR A 159 0.81 13.07 -22.49
CA TYR A 159 0.86 13.41 -23.91
C TYR A 159 0.44 12.22 -24.79
N GLN A 160 0.08 12.52 -26.05
CA GLN A 160 -0.30 11.51 -27.03
C GLN A 160 0.95 10.83 -27.57
N THR A 161 0.91 9.50 -27.69
CA THR A 161 2.01 8.72 -28.28
C THR A 161 1.58 8.10 -29.62
N ARG A 162 2.56 7.64 -30.41
CA ARG A 162 2.30 6.96 -31.68
C ARG A 162 1.92 5.49 -31.51
N LEU A 163 2.42 4.86 -30.45
CA LEU A 163 2.26 3.43 -30.16
C LEU A 163 1.91 3.27 -28.69
N GLY A 164 0.99 2.39 -28.37
CA GLY A 164 0.67 2.03 -26.98
C GLY A 164 -0.31 2.95 -26.24
N GLY A 165 -0.96 3.88 -26.97
CA GLY A 165 -1.97 4.77 -26.37
C GLY A 165 -1.40 6.08 -25.79
N PRO A 166 -2.23 6.87 -25.11
CA PRO A 166 -1.80 8.11 -24.48
C PRO A 166 -0.98 7.81 -23.22
N VAL A 167 -0.01 8.68 -22.91
CA VAL A 167 0.72 8.63 -21.64
C VAL A 167 -0.22 9.06 -20.51
N PRO A 168 -0.51 8.18 -19.55
CA PRO A 168 -1.42 8.47 -18.46
C PRO A 168 -0.71 9.13 -17.28
N THR A 169 -1.47 9.73 -16.39
CA THR A 169 -1.07 9.88 -15.01
C THR A 169 -1.43 8.60 -14.26
N ILE A 170 -0.45 7.99 -13.64
CA ILE A 170 -0.59 6.73 -12.91
C ILE A 170 -0.59 7.04 -11.43
N THR A 171 -1.62 6.59 -10.72
CA THR A 171 -1.68 6.66 -9.26
C THR A 171 -1.75 5.25 -8.70
N VAL A 172 -0.78 4.89 -7.87
CA VAL A 172 -0.81 3.66 -7.09
C VAL A 172 -1.18 4.02 -5.66
N SER A 173 -2.19 3.36 -5.12
CA SER A 173 -2.68 3.62 -3.77
C SER A 173 -2.95 2.32 -3.01
N LEU A 174 -2.96 2.41 -1.68
CA LEU A 174 -3.36 1.33 -0.80
C LEU A 174 -4.75 1.60 -0.23
N GLN A 175 -5.54 0.52 -0.12
CA GLN A 175 -6.87 0.52 0.48
C GLN A 175 -7.01 -0.61 1.51
N ASN A 176 -7.85 -0.40 2.52
CA ASN A 176 -8.20 -1.43 3.51
C ASN A 176 -6.97 -2.04 4.20
N VAL A 177 -5.97 -1.22 4.51
CA VAL A 177 -4.79 -1.61 5.27
C VAL A 177 -4.92 -1.08 6.68
N ASN A 178 -4.68 -1.94 7.67
CA ASN A 178 -4.80 -1.62 9.07
C ASN A 178 -3.44 -1.63 9.76
N PHE A 179 -3.24 -0.72 10.71
CA PHE A 179 -2.12 -0.81 11.64
C PHE A 179 -2.32 -2.01 12.56
N GLN A 180 -1.26 -2.78 12.75
CA GLN A 180 -1.24 -3.87 13.71
C GLN A 180 -0.56 -3.41 14.99
N PHE A 181 -1.27 -3.51 16.11
CA PHE A 181 -0.77 -3.26 17.45
C PHE A 181 -0.68 -4.58 18.18
N PHE A 182 0.45 -4.82 18.88
CA PHE A 182 0.67 -6.06 19.61
C PHE A 182 0.15 -6.00 21.05
N PHE A 183 0.48 -4.92 21.76
CA PHE A 183 0.23 -4.79 23.19
C PHE A 183 -0.99 -3.92 23.49
N LEU A 184 -1.13 -2.78 22.84
CA LEU A 184 -2.24 -1.87 23.06
C LEU A 184 -3.58 -2.49 22.67
N GLY A 185 -3.60 -3.32 21.62
CA GLY A 185 -4.79 -4.05 21.21
C GLY A 185 -5.29 -5.03 22.28
N GLY A 186 -4.38 -5.79 22.89
CA GLY A 186 -4.70 -6.78 23.92
C GLY A 186 -4.95 -6.20 25.30
N LEU A 187 -4.24 -5.11 25.68
CA LEU A 187 -4.27 -4.54 27.02
C LEU A 187 -5.38 -3.49 27.20
N LEU A 188 -5.60 -2.65 26.21
CA LEU A 188 -6.52 -1.50 26.28
C LEU A 188 -7.74 -1.65 25.38
N GLY A 189 -7.87 -2.78 24.63
CA GLY A 189 -8.98 -3.01 23.72
C GLY A 189 -8.99 -2.09 22.50
N PHE A 190 -7.86 -1.44 22.16
CA PHE A 190 -7.76 -0.67 20.93
C PHE A 190 -7.87 -1.62 19.73
N GLY A 191 -8.87 -1.42 18.90
CA GLY A 191 -8.99 -2.10 17.63
C GLY A 191 -7.88 -1.71 16.66
N ASN A 192 -7.73 -2.47 15.58
CA ASN A 192 -6.84 -2.10 14.49
C ASN A 192 -7.36 -0.81 13.84
N PHE A 193 -6.50 0.21 13.74
CA PHE A 193 -6.83 1.45 13.05
C PHE A 193 -6.54 1.32 11.56
N ASN A 194 -7.47 1.81 10.74
CA ASN A 194 -7.24 1.90 9.31
C ASN A 194 -6.09 2.87 9.03
N MET A 195 -5.15 2.44 8.19
CA MET A 195 -4.14 3.35 7.65
C MET A 195 -4.84 4.40 6.79
N PRO A 196 -4.44 5.68 6.86
CA PRO A 196 -4.88 6.65 5.88
C PRO A 196 -4.47 6.19 4.48
N SER A 197 -5.24 6.57 3.47
CA SER A 197 -4.95 6.21 2.09
C SER A 197 -3.58 6.77 1.68
N MET A 198 -2.64 5.87 1.41
CA MET A 198 -1.33 6.22 0.88
C MET A 198 -1.38 6.13 -0.63
N LEU A 199 -0.87 7.13 -1.31
CA LEU A 199 -0.83 7.16 -2.76
C LEU A 199 0.49 7.76 -3.26
N SER A 200 0.90 7.32 -4.43
CA SER A 200 2.00 7.91 -5.20
C SER A 200 1.54 8.09 -6.63
N THR A 201 1.78 9.27 -7.19
CA THR A 201 1.37 9.64 -8.53
C THR A 201 2.60 9.93 -9.38
N VAL A 202 2.65 9.33 -10.56
CA VAL A 202 3.70 9.52 -11.57
C VAL A 202 3.07 9.63 -12.95
N THR A 203 3.78 10.21 -13.91
CA THR A 203 3.42 10.10 -15.34
C THR A 203 4.01 8.82 -15.91
N GLY A 204 3.29 8.14 -16.80
CA GLY A 204 3.83 7.01 -17.53
C GLY A 204 4.93 7.49 -18.47
N GLU A 205 6.11 6.87 -18.41
CA GLU A 205 7.22 7.24 -19.28
C GLU A 205 7.41 6.22 -20.40
N ASP A 206 7.51 4.95 -20.03
CA ASP A 206 7.66 3.84 -20.97
C ASP A 206 6.80 2.66 -20.51
N LEU A 207 5.60 2.55 -21.07
CA LEU A 207 4.62 1.53 -20.71
C LEU A 207 4.90 0.21 -21.44
N LYS A 208 6.16 -0.25 -21.40
CA LYS A 208 6.56 -1.56 -21.96
C LYS A 208 7.41 -2.34 -20.98
N SER A 209 7.05 -3.59 -20.74
CA SER A 209 7.79 -4.52 -19.89
C SER A 209 8.95 -5.22 -20.63
N THR A 210 8.92 -5.21 -21.95
CA THR A 210 9.98 -5.77 -22.81
C THR A 210 10.84 -4.66 -23.36
N SER A 211 12.15 -4.77 -23.20
CA SER A 211 13.11 -3.96 -23.95
C SER A 211 12.82 -4.01 -25.43
N PRO A 212 13.01 -2.89 -26.16
CA PRO A 212 12.90 -2.89 -27.60
C PRO A 212 13.93 -3.79 -28.25
#